data_13450ca5ffc2bd30cf07c8873d459c2c
#
_entry.id   13450ca5ffc2bd30cf07c8873d459c2c
#
_cell.length_a   1.000
_cell.length_b   1.000
_cell.length_c   1.000
_cell.angle_alpha   90.00
_cell.angle_beta   90.00
_cell.angle_gamma   90.00
#
_symmetry.space_group_name_H-M   'P 1'
#
loop_
_entity.id
_entity.type
_entity.pdbx_description
1 polymer ?
#
loop_
_entity_poly.entity_id
_entity_poly.type
_entity_poly.pdbx_seq_one_letter_code
_entity_poly.pdbx_strand_id
1 'polypeptide(L)'
;MGKGFDLGGLFRQAQQLQEKIANVQQELAERTVEASAGGGMVTAVVSGKLEVVQLRIEPSLLEKPDGDMLQDLVVAAVNEGIRAAQRMLSEEMGKLTGGLGIKLPGMG
;
A
#
# COMPACT_ATOMS: atom_id res chain seq x y z
N MET A 1 -24.91 18.18 -36.69
CA MET A 1 -24.65 17.67 -36.36
C MET A 1 -24.24 17.54 -35.26
N GLY A 2 -24.05 17.69 -34.89
CA GLY A 2 -23.74 17.77 -33.73
C GLY A 2 -23.62 16.73 -32.81
N LYS A 3 -23.98 15.76 -33.14
CA LYS A 3 -23.98 14.85 -32.35
C LYS A 3 -22.78 14.29 -32.25
N GLY A 4 -21.84 14.57 -32.56
CA GLY A 4 -20.68 13.94 -32.54
C GLY A 4 -20.00 13.91 -31.27
N PHE A 5 -18.75 13.77 -31.33
CA PHE A 5 -17.93 13.73 -30.24
C PHE A 5 -17.83 15.07 -29.57
N ASP A 6 -18.01 15.14 -28.30
CA ASP A 6 -17.68 16.31 -27.49
C ASP A 6 -16.26 16.11 -26.97
N LEU A 7 -15.29 16.53 -27.76
CA LEU A 7 -13.89 16.38 -27.38
C LEU A 7 -13.56 17.15 -26.10
N GLY A 8 -14.17 18.31 -25.93
CA GLY A 8 -13.96 19.08 -24.71
C GLY A 8 -14.44 18.32 -23.48
N GLY A 9 -15.57 17.67 -23.57
CA GLY A 9 -16.08 16.86 -22.49
C GLY A 9 -15.20 15.66 -22.19
N LEU A 10 -14.68 15.02 -23.25
CA LEU A 10 -13.77 13.92 -23.08
C LEU A 10 -12.48 14.34 -22.40
N PHE A 11 -11.91 15.47 -22.80
CA PHE A 11 -10.70 15.98 -22.17
C PHE A 11 -10.93 16.31 -20.71
N ARG A 12 -12.07 16.90 -20.38
CA ARG A 12 -12.39 17.20 -18.99
C ARG A 12 -12.51 15.94 -18.17
N GLN A 13 -13.14 14.90 -18.71
CA GLN A 13 -13.25 13.62 -18.02
C GLN A 13 -11.90 12.99 -17.80
N ALA A 14 -11.03 13.05 -18.80
CA ALA A 14 -9.69 12.50 -18.69
C ALA A 14 -8.88 13.25 -17.62
N GLN A 15 -9.00 14.58 -17.57
CA GLN A 15 -8.32 15.35 -16.54
C GLN A 15 -8.84 15.02 -15.14
N GLN A 16 -10.15 14.89 -14.99
CA GLN A 16 -10.75 14.55 -13.71
C GLN A 16 -10.28 13.17 -13.25
N LEU A 17 -10.19 12.24 -14.18
CA LEU A 17 -9.70 10.90 -13.85
C LEU A 17 -8.23 10.93 -13.43
N GLN A 18 -7.40 11.69 -14.14
CA GLN A 18 -6.00 11.83 -13.77
C GLN A 18 -5.84 12.45 -12.39
N GLU A 19 -6.64 13.48 -12.09
CA GLU A 19 -6.61 14.09 -10.77
C GLU A 19 -7.03 13.12 -9.69
N LYS A 20 -8.07 12.32 -9.96
CA LYS A 20 -8.54 11.34 -9.01
C LYS A 20 -7.47 10.28 -8.74
N ILE A 21 -6.83 9.79 -9.79
CA ILE A 21 -5.76 8.80 -9.65
C ILE A 21 -4.60 9.38 -8.85
N ALA A 22 -4.19 10.61 -9.18
CA ALA A 22 -3.09 11.26 -8.47
C ALA A 22 -3.41 11.44 -6.98
N ASN A 23 -4.64 11.84 -6.66
CA ASN A 23 -5.07 12.02 -5.27
C ASN A 23 -5.08 10.70 -4.53
N VAL A 24 -5.60 9.64 -5.16
CA VAL A 24 -5.62 8.32 -4.55
C VAL A 24 -4.20 7.81 -4.32
N GLN A 25 -3.31 7.98 -5.30
CA GLN A 25 -1.92 7.57 -5.14
C GLN A 25 -1.24 8.31 -3.99
N GLN A 26 -1.52 9.60 -3.85
CA GLN A 26 -0.96 10.39 -2.76
C GLN A 26 -1.49 9.93 -1.41
N GLU A 27 -2.79 9.69 -1.31
CA GLU A 27 -3.38 9.18 -0.08
C GLU A 27 -2.81 7.80 0.28
N LEU A 28 -2.68 6.91 -0.70
CA LEU A 28 -2.14 5.59 -0.47
C LEU A 28 -0.67 5.63 -0.06
N ALA A 29 0.09 6.58 -0.60
CA ALA A 29 1.50 6.73 -0.25
C ALA A 29 1.68 7.04 1.23
N GLU A 30 0.74 7.78 1.82
CA GLU A 30 0.79 8.17 3.23
C GLU A 30 0.14 7.15 4.15
N ARG A 31 -0.65 6.25 3.62
CA ARG A 31 -1.33 5.24 4.41
C ARG A 31 -0.33 4.20 4.88
N THR A 32 -0.54 3.68 6.08
CA THR A 32 0.37 2.69 6.65
C THR A 32 -0.36 1.39 6.98
N VAL A 33 0.40 0.31 6.97
CA VAL A 33 -0.05 -0.99 7.43
C VAL A 33 0.94 -1.50 8.46
N GLU A 34 0.49 -2.39 9.34
CA GLU A 34 1.34 -2.99 10.35
C GLU A 34 1.41 -4.49 10.13
N ALA A 35 2.56 -5.05 10.40
CA ALA A 35 2.77 -6.50 10.39
C ALA A 35 3.72 -6.88 11.51
N SER A 36 3.51 -8.06 12.07
CA SER A 36 4.28 -8.50 13.23
C SER A 36 4.91 -9.85 12.97
N ALA A 37 5.95 -10.14 13.72
CA ALA A 37 6.61 -11.45 13.76
C ALA A 37 6.81 -11.86 15.21
N GLY A 38 6.92 -13.18 15.43
CA GLY A 38 7.16 -13.72 16.76
C GLY A 38 6.00 -13.47 17.73
N GLY A 39 4.77 -13.55 17.24
CA GLY A 39 3.61 -13.34 18.10
C GLY A 39 3.46 -11.90 18.59
N GLY A 40 3.93 -10.94 17.81
CA GLY A 40 3.82 -9.54 18.15
C GLY A 40 5.07 -8.97 18.82
N MET A 41 6.14 -9.75 18.90
CA MET A 41 7.36 -9.28 19.55
C MET A 41 8.07 -8.20 18.76
N VAL A 42 7.96 -8.23 17.44
CA VAL A 42 8.47 -7.16 16.56
C VAL A 42 7.37 -6.79 15.59
N THR A 43 7.08 -5.50 15.49
CA THR A 43 6.06 -4.97 14.59
C THR A 43 6.68 -3.93 13.68
N ALA A 44 6.46 -4.08 12.38
CA ALA A 44 6.90 -3.11 11.39
C ALA A 44 5.68 -2.35 10.87
N VAL A 45 5.82 -1.03 10.74
CA VAL A 45 4.81 -0.17 10.14
C VAL A 45 5.37 0.30 8.81
N VAL A 46 4.66 0.00 7.72
CA VAL A 46 5.14 0.25 6.36
C VAL A 46 4.14 1.13 5.63
N SER A 47 4.63 2.15 4.95
CA SER A 47 3.79 3.07 4.19
C SER A 47 3.51 2.55 2.79
N GLY A 48 2.56 3.21 2.12
CA GLY A 48 2.25 2.91 0.73
C GLY A 48 3.39 3.22 -0.23
N LYS A 49 4.43 3.90 0.25
CA LYS A 49 5.66 4.09 -0.53
C LYS A 49 6.58 2.89 -0.39
N LEU A 50 6.14 1.86 0.33
CA LEU A 50 6.93 0.65 0.61
C LEU A 50 8.18 0.97 1.44
N GLU A 51 8.03 1.92 2.36
CA GLU A 51 9.07 2.30 3.29
C GLU A 51 8.68 1.93 4.70
N VAL A 52 9.63 1.43 5.47
CA VAL A 52 9.41 1.18 6.89
C VAL A 52 9.46 2.53 7.60
N VAL A 53 8.34 2.92 8.19
CA VAL A 53 8.25 4.22 8.89
C VAL A 53 8.38 4.08 10.39
N GLN A 54 8.17 2.88 10.92
CA GLN A 54 8.32 2.64 12.35
C GLN A 54 8.61 1.16 12.57
N LEU A 55 9.43 0.89 13.56
CA LEU A 55 9.70 -0.48 14.00
C LEU A 55 9.53 -0.50 15.50
N ARG A 56 8.66 -1.38 16.01
CA ARG A 56 8.45 -1.53 17.44
C ARG A 56 8.99 -2.88 17.88
N ILE A 57 9.80 -2.86 18.91
CA ILE A 57 10.40 -4.08 19.46
C ILE A 57 9.93 -4.22 20.90
N GLU A 58 9.41 -5.40 21.24
CA GLU A 58 8.99 -5.68 22.60
C GLU A 58 10.18 -5.46 23.54
N PRO A 59 10.02 -4.66 24.61
CA PRO A 59 11.15 -4.36 25.49
C PRO A 59 11.83 -5.59 26.07
N SER A 60 11.08 -6.68 26.30
CA SER A 60 11.66 -7.89 26.84
C SER A 60 12.73 -8.50 25.94
N LEU A 61 12.66 -8.28 24.63
CA LEU A 61 13.69 -8.74 23.71
C LEU A 61 15.00 -8.00 23.87
N LEU A 62 14.95 -6.80 24.41
CA LEU A 62 16.12 -5.96 24.60
C LEU A 62 16.78 -6.19 25.96
N GLU A 63 16.06 -6.81 26.91
CA GLU A 63 16.61 -7.07 28.23
C GLU A 63 17.63 -8.20 28.22
N LYS A 64 17.37 -9.26 27.45
CA LYS A 64 18.29 -10.36 27.27
C LYS A 64 18.43 -10.61 25.78
N PRO A 65 19.20 -9.81 25.09
CA PRO A 65 19.22 -9.88 23.64
C PRO A 65 19.84 -11.16 23.11
N ASP A 66 19.12 -11.80 22.24
CA ASP A 66 19.63 -12.85 21.38
C ASP A 66 19.70 -12.21 19.99
N GLY A 67 20.89 -11.82 19.59
CA GLY A 67 21.09 -11.05 18.38
C GLY A 67 20.56 -11.74 17.13
N ASP A 68 20.79 -13.05 17.02
CA ASP A 68 20.34 -13.82 15.86
C ASP A 68 18.82 -13.86 15.79
N MET A 69 18.18 -14.16 16.93
CA MET A 69 16.73 -14.22 16.98
C MET A 69 16.11 -12.84 16.67
N LEU A 70 16.68 -11.78 17.25
CA LEU A 70 16.17 -10.42 17.02
C LEU A 70 16.28 -10.05 15.56
N GLN A 71 17.41 -10.34 14.92
CA GLN A 71 17.60 -10.06 13.51
C GLN A 71 16.58 -10.80 12.65
N ASP A 72 16.35 -12.07 12.94
CA ASP A 72 15.39 -12.88 12.18
C ASP A 72 13.97 -12.33 12.31
N LEU A 73 13.59 -11.91 13.52
CA LEU A 73 12.27 -11.35 13.76
C LEU A 73 12.09 -10.02 13.04
N VAL A 74 13.13 -9.18 13.05
CA VAL A 74 13.06 -7.91 12.34
C VAL A 74 12.91 -8.12 10.84
N VAL A 75 13.70 -9.02 10.26
CA VAL A 75 13.60 -9.34 8.84
C VAL A 75 12.21 -9.86 8.50
N ALA A 76 11.68 -10.77 9.33
CA ALA A 76 10.35 -11.34 9.09
C ALA A 76 9.26 -10.27 9.17
N ALA A 77 9.30 -9.41 10.18
CA ALA A 77 8.30 -8.35 10.36
C ALA A 77 8.35 -7.34 9.22
N VAL A 78 9.54 -6.91 8.84
CA VAL A 78 9.72 -5.93 7.76
C VAL A 78 9.23 -6.51 6.44
N ASN A 79 9.62 -7.73 6.11
CA ASN A 79 9.19 -8.36 4.87
C ASN A 79 7.69 -8.57 4.82
N GLU A 80 7.08 -8.99 5.92
CA GLU A 80 5.63 -9.14 5.98
C GLU A 80 4.94 -7.78 5.86
N GLY A 81 5.52 -6.75 6.47
CA GLY A 81 4.99 -5.39 6.36
C GLY A 81 5.02 -4.89 4.92
N ILE A 82 6.10 -5.14 4.19
CA ILE A 82 6.19 -4.77 2.79
C ILE A 82 5.13 -5.50 1.97
N ARG A 83 4.97 -6.81 2.21
CA ARG A 83 3.95 -7.59 1.51
C ARG A 83 2.54 -7.07 1.83
N ALA A 84 2.28 -6.71 3.08
CA ALA A 84 0.99 -6.16 3.48
C ALA A 84 0.73 -4.82 2.79
N ALA A 85 1.74 -3.97 2.67
CA ALA A 85 1.61 -2.70 1.97
C ALA A 85 1.34 -2.92 0.47
N GLN A 86 2.03 -3.88 -0.13
CA GLN A 86 1.78 -4.22 -1.54
C GLN A 86 0.36 -4.73 -1.75
N ARG A 87 -0.16 -5.55 -0.84
CA ARG A 87 -1.54 -6.02 -0.91
C ARG A 87 -2.53 -4.86 -0.79
N MET A 88 -2.26 -3.94 0.14
CA MET A 88 -3.10 -2.76 0.29
C MET A 88 -3.16 -1.95 -1.00
N LEU A 89 -2.00 -1.68 -1.58
CA LEU A 89 -1.93 -0.90 -2.83
C LEU A 89 -2.70 -1.61 -3.96
N SER A 90 -2.50 -2.90 -4.08
CA SER A 90 -3.17 -3.69 -5.11
C SER A 90 -4.69 -3.68 -4.94
N GLU A 91 -5.16 -3.87 -3.70
CA GLU A 91 -6.58 -3.86 -3.41
C GLU A 91 -7.22 -2.51 -3.68
N GLU A 92 -6.56 -1.43 -3.27
CA GLU A 92 -7.10 -0.09 -3.47
C GLU A 92 -7.11 0.30 -4.95
N MET A 93 -6.08 -0.07 -5.69
CA MET A 93 -6.07 0.16 -7.13
C MET A 93 -7.12 -0.70 -7.84
N GLY A 94 -7.34 -1.92 -7.35
CA GLY A 94 -8.40 -2.77 -7.87
C GLY A 94 -9.77 -2.17 -7.68
N LYS A 95 -10.02 -1.56 -6.52
CA LYS A 95 -11.29 -0.86 -6.27
C LYS A 95 -11.47 0.30 -7.22
N LEU A 96 -10.40 1.04 -7.47
CA LEU A 96 -10.46 2.19 -8.36
C LEU A 96 -10.79 1.76 -9.79
N THR A 97 -10.11 0.74 -10.31
CA THR A 97 -10.39 0.23 -11.65
C THR A 97 -11.76 -0.42 -11.74
N GLY A 98 -12.18 -1.12 -10.69
CA GLY A 98 -13.52 -1.71 -10.62
C GLY A 98 -14.60 -0.64 -10.66
N GLY A 99 -14.39 0.47 -9.94
CA GLY A 99 -15.33 1.58 -9.95
C GLY A 99 -15.44 2.26 -11.31
N LEU A 100 -14.42 2.11 -12.16
CA LEU A 100 -14.44 2.65 -13.51
C LEU A 100 -15.00 1.66 -14.53
N GLY A 101 -15.33 0.45 -14.10
CA GLY A 101 -15.82 -0.58 -15.00
C GLY A 101 -14.75 -1.18 -15.89
N ILE A 102 -13.49 -1.01 -15.53
CA ILE A 102 -12.38 -1.51 -16.31
C ILE A 102 -11.91 -2.84 -15.75
N LYS A 103 -11.78 -3.83 -16.63
CA LYS A 103 -11.18 -5.09 -16.24
C LYS A 103 -9.78 -5.15 -16.81
N LEU A 104 -8.81 -5.35 -15.97
CA LEU A 104 -7.43 -5.47 -16.38
C LEU A 104 -7.06 -6.95 -16.53
N PRO A 105 -6.30 -7.30 -17.57
CA PRO A 105 -5.83 -8.68 -17.73
C PRO A 105 -4.98 -9.10 -16.54
N GLY A 106 -5.18 -10.33 -16.07
CA GLY A 106 -4.41 -10.85 -14.96
C GLY A 106 -4.93 -10.49 -13.59
N MET A 107 -5.97 -9.66 -13.52
CA MET A 107 -6.60 -9.36 -12.24
C MET A 107 -7.89 -10.15 -12.17
N GLY A 108 -7.86 -11.16 -11.44
CA GLY A 108 -8.92 -12.12 -11.41
C GLY A 108 -10.15 -11.76 -10.68
#